data_8f5ad1033ad3f126e5539bce28132473
#
_entry.id   8f5ad1033ad3f126e5539bce28132473
#
_cell.length_a   1.000
_cell.length_b   1.000
_cell.length_c   1.000
_cell.angle_alpha   90.00
_cell.angle_beta   90.00
_cell.angle_gamma   90.00
#
_symmetry.space_group_name_H-M   'P 1'
#
loop_
_entity.id
_entity.type
_entity.pdbx_description
1 polymer ?
#
loop_
_entity_poly.entity_id
_entity_poly.type
_entity_poly.pdbx_seq_one_letter_code
_entity_poly.pdbx_strand_id
1 'polypeptide(L)'
;MLDKSIPYKDLIMKWDGNRQCLLPVCVPPGYRLRTWREGDQKNWARIQKEAGEFGDMTLEQTEAWFLQEYGDRKEALSFRCLFAESMDKEADGVCMAWTEAGTDGSLIPSLHWLAVRDAKKGQGIGTAL
;
A
#
# COMPACT_ATOMS: atom_id res chain seq x y z
N MET A 1 -9.76 11.31 4.63
CA MET A 1 -11.13 10.84 4.31
C MET A 1 -11.40 11.11 2.84
N LEU A 2 -11.93 10.14 2.11
CA LEU A 2 -12.31 10.33 0.71
C LEU A 2 -13.56 11.21 0.63
N ASP A 3 -13.54 12.21 -0.25
CA ASP A 3 -14.73 13.04 -0.54
C ASP A 3 -15.68 12.26 -1.44
N LYS A 4 -16.69 11.65 -0.83
CA LYS A 4 -17.71 10.85 -1.52
C LYS A 4 -18.75 11.69 -2.29
N SER A 5 -18.69 13.02 -2.22
CA SER A 5 -19.55 13.91 -3.02
C SER A 5 -19.08 14.01 -4.48
N ILE A 6 -17.84 13.65 -4.75
CA ILE A 6 -17.26 13.64 -6.10
C ILE A 6 -17.51 12.27 -6.72
N PRO A 7 -18.10 12.19 -7.94
CA PRO A 7 -18.27 10.91 -8.62
C PRO A 7 -16.94 10.20 -8.82
N TYR A 8 -16.90 8.94 -8.39
CA TYR A 8 -15.72 8.09 -8.58
C TYR A 8 -15.46 7.84 -10.06
N LYS A 9 -14.20 7.95 -10.47
CA LYS A 9 -13.72 7.54 -11.79
C LYS A 9 -12.42 6.79 -11.64
N ASP A 10 -12.31 5.66 -12.31
CA ASP A 10 -11.04 4.95 -12.42
C ASP A 10 -10.05 5.79 -13.21
N LEU A 11 -8.91 6.08 -12.60
CA LEU A 11 -7.77 6.72 -13.24
C LEU A 11 -6.65 5.71 -13.39
N ILE A 12 -6.31 5.39 -14.62
CA ILE A 12 -5.16 4.53 -14.93
C ILE A 12 -3.99 5.43 -15.28
N MET A 13 -2.94 5.35 -14.45
CA MET A 13 -1.67 6.02 -14.70
C MET A 13 -0.64 5.00 -15.16
N LYS A 14 0.03 5.30 -16.27
CA LYS A 14 1.10 4.48 -16.80
C LYS A 14 2.40 5.27 -16.85
N TRP A 15 3.44 4.70 -16.31
CA TRP A 15 4.79 5.22 -16.48
C TRP A 15 5.49 4.49 -17.64
N ASP A 16 6.00 5.22 -18.60
CA ASP A 16 6.63 4.68 -19.81
C ASP A 16 8.16 4.47 -19.68
N GLY A 17 8.73 4.79 -18.54
CA GLY A 17 10.16 4.62 -18.28
C GLY A 17 11.08 5.68 -18.89
N ASN A 18 10.56 6.61 -19.69
CA ASN A 18 11.37 7.57 -20.44
C ASN A 18 11.88 8.77 -19.63
N ARG A 19 11.43 8.92 -18.40
CA ARG A 19 11.93 9.96 -17.48
C ARG A 19 12.60 9.30 -16.28
N GLN A 20 13.92 9.32 -16.27
CA GLN A 20 14.70 9.04 -15.06
C GLN A 20 14.55 10.20 -14.08
N CYS A 21 13.41 10.30 -13.44
CA CYS A 21 13.29 11.15 -12.27
C CYS A 21 13.54 10.29 -11.04
N LEU A 22 14.81 9.96 -10.83
CA LEU A 22 15.25 9.38 -9.56
C LEU A 22 15.28 10.51 -8.53
N LEU A 23 14.12 10.84 -8.00
CA LEU A 23 14.09 11.65 -6.79
C LEU A 23 14.70 10.81 -5.67
N PRO A 24 15.63 11.36 -4.89
CA PRO A 24 16.15 10.64 -3.74
C PRO A 24 14.99 10.30 -2.80
N VAL A 25 14.91 9.03 -2.41
CA VAL A 25 13.92 8.61 -1.40
C VAL A 25 14.26 9.32 -0.10
N CYS A 26 13.36 10.20 0.34
CA CYS A 26 13.49 10.90 1.60
C CYS A 26 12.47 10.32 2.59
N VAL A 27 12.95 9.49 3.50
CA VAL A 27 12.13 8.95 4.58
C VAL A 27 11.94 10.05 5.63
N PRO A 28 10.70 10.37 6.03
CA PRO A 28 10.47 11.40 7.06
C PRO A 28 11.17 11.08 8.37
N PRO A 29 11.64 12.08 9.12
CA PRO A 29 12.21 11.87 10.46
C PRO A 29 11.25 11.08 11.35
N GLY A 30 11.79 10.14 12.11
CA GLY A 30 10.99 9.29 13.00
C GLY A 30 10.33 8.08 12.31
N TYR A 31 10.60 7.87 11.03
CA TYR A 31 10.13 6.70 10.26
C TYR A 31 11.27 5.88 9.70
N ARG A 32 10.98 4.63 9.46
CA ARG A 32 11.81 3.74 8.62
C ARG A 32 10.93 2.98 7.66
N LEU A 33 11.46 2.60 6.50
CA LEU A 33 10.81 1.67 5.59
C LEU A 33 11.25 0.24 5.95
N ARG A 34 10.31 -0.66 5.97
CA ARG A 34 10.57 -2.10 6.12
C ARG A 34 9.65 -2.94 5.26
N THR A 35 10.07 -4.13 4.95
CA THR A 35 9.24 -5.10 4.25
C THR A 35 8.27 -5.81 5.19
N TRP A 36 7.32 -6.52 4.59
CA TRP A 36 6.29 -7.30 5.28
C TRP A 36 6.91 -8.37 6.21
N ARG A 37 6.25 -8.61 7.32
CA ARG A 37 6.55 -9.67 8.29
C ARG A 37 5.27 -10.43 8.61
N GLU A 38 5.40 -11.65 9.08
CA GLU A 38 4.25 -12.44 9.58
C GLU A 38 3.46 -11.65 10.62
N GLY A 39 2.15 -11.59 10.43
CA GLY A 39 1.24 -10.79 11.28
C GLY A 39 0.91 -9.39 10.75
N ASP A 40 1.62 -8.90 9.72
CA ASP A 40 1.40 -7.57 9.15
C ASP A 40 0.08 -7.42 8.37
N GLN A 41 -0.63 -8.50 8.11
CA GLN A 41 -2.01 -8.40 7.57
C GLN A 41 -2.90 -7.52 8.44
N LYS A 42 -2.68 -7.49 9.75
CA LYS A 42 -3.39 -6.62 10.70
C LYS A 42 -3.08 -5.15 10.47
N ASN A 43 -1.80 -4.83 10.30
CA ASN A 43 -1.35 -3.48 10.00
C ASN A 43 -1.88 -3.01 8.64
N TRP A 44 -1.80 -3.88 7.63
CA TRP A 44 -2.31 -3.61 6.31
C TRP A 44 -3.82 -3.32 6.35
N ALA A 45 -4.62 -4.20 6.97
CA ALA A 45 -6.05 -4.04 7.08
C ALA A 45 -6.44 -2.74 7.80
N ARG A 46 -5.77 -2.41 8.90
CA ARG A 46 -5.98 -1.16 9.62
C ARG A 46 -5.72 0.07 8.75
N ILE A 47 -4.59 0.10 8.04
CA ILE A 47 -4.22 1.22 7.18
C ILE A 47 -5.25 1.39 6.05
N GLN A 48 -5.64 0.32 5.39
CA GLN A 48 -6.60 0.37 4.29
C GLN A 48 -7.99 0.80 4.76
N LYS A 49 -8.44 0.31 5.90
CA LYS A 49 -9.72 0.72 6.51
C LYS A 49 -9.73 2.21 6.86
N GLU A 50 -8.67 2.71 7.48
CA GLU A 50 -8.54 4.15 7.79
C GLU A 50 -8.44 5.01 6.52
N ALA A 51 -7.88 4.49 5.44
CA ALA A 51 -7.86 5.16 4.14
C ALA A 51 -9.23 5.21 3.45
N GLY A 52 -10.22 4.48 3.98
CA GLY A 52 -11.59 4.45 3.45
C GLY A 52 -11.87 3.31 2.47
N GLU A 53 -10.93 2.37 2.35
CA GLU A 53 -11.11 1.15 1.56
C GLU A 53 -11.96 0.11 2.30
N PHE A 54 -12.47 -0.87 1.56
CA PHE A 54 -13.23 -2.01 2.10
C PHE A 54 -14.57 -1.65 2.78
N GLY A 55 -15.08 -0.45 2.64
CA GLY A 55 -16.44 -0.06 3.04
C GLY A 55 -16.82 -0.53 4.46
N ASP A 56 -17.92 -1.29 4.56
CA ASP A 56 -18.47 -1.77 5.84
C ASP A 56 -17.84 -3.08 6.36
N MET A 57 -16.84 -3.64 5.68
CA MET A 57 -16.13 -4.84 6.17
C MET A 57 -15.47 -4.54 7.52
N THR A 58 -15.51 -5.50 8.44
CA THR A 58 -14.78 -5.39 9.71
C THR A 58 -13.27 -5.53 9.47
N LEU A 59 -12.46 -5.21 10.49
CA LEU A 59 -11.01 -5.43 10.41
C LEU A 59 -10.68 -6.91 10.16
N GLU A 60 -11.35 -7.81 10.87
CA GLU A 60 -11.16 -9.27 10.71
C GLU A 60 -11.52 -9.74 9.30
N GLN A 61 -12.58 -9.21 8.73
CA GLN A 61 -12.97 -9.52 7.34
C GLN A 61 -11.93 -8.98 6.34
N THR A 62 -11.39 -7.80 6.58
CA THR A 62 -10.34 -7.19 5.74
C THR A 62 -9.04 -7.96 5.85
N GLU A 63 -8.65 -8.42 7.05
CA GLU A 63 -7.50 -9.31 7.25
C GLU A 63 -7.69 -10.64 6.52
N ALA A 64 -8.88 -11.25 6.65
CA ALA A 64 -9.20 -12.51 5.99
C ALA A 64 -9.13 -12.35 4.46
N TRP A 65 -9.63 -11.24 3.93
CA TRP A 65 -9.52 -10.92 2.51
C TRP A 65 -8.06 -10.84 2.06
N PHE A 66 -7.21 -10.11 2.81
CA PHE A 66 -5.78 -10.03 2.50
C PHE A 66 -5.12 -11.42 2.48
N LEU A 67 -5.41 -12.26 3.47
CA LEU A 67 -4.86 -13.60 3.55
C LEU A 67 -5.36 -14.51 2.42
N GLN A 68 -6.59 -14.33 1.97
CA GLN A 68 -7.13 -15.04 0.81
C GLN A 68 -6.40 -14.66 -0.48
N GLU A 69 -6.11 -13.37 -0.68
CA GLU A 69 -5.46 -12.87 -1.90
C GLU A 69 -3.95 -13.10 -1.94
N TYR A 70 -3.28 -12.96 -0.79
CA TYR A 70 -1.82 -12.91 -0.71
C TYR A 70 -1.19 -13.93 0.24
N GLY A 71 -1.98 -14.66 1.02
CA GLY A 71 -1.46 -15.51 2.10
C GLY A 71 -0.61 -16.69 1.65
N ASP A 72 -0.79 -17.16 0.42
CA ASP A 72 0.05 -18.18 -0.21
C ASP A 72 1.33 -17.62 -0.87
N ARG A 73 1.49 -16.28 -0.88
CA ARG A 73 2.59 -15.55 -1.53
C ARG A 73 3.51 -14.84 -0.54
N LYS A 74 3.71 -15.43 0.62
CA LYS A 74 4.49 -14.81 1.72
C LYS A 74 5.92 -14.46 1.32
N GLU A 75 6.54 -15.27 0.47
CA GLU A 75 7.87 -14.96 -0.06
C GLU A 75 7.84 -13.66 -0.87
N ALA A 76 6.89 -13.50 -1.78
CA ALA A 76 6.75 -12.26 -2.55
C ALA A 76 6.43 -11.06 -1.66
N LEU A 77 5.57 -11.21 -0.65
CA LEU A 77 5.29 -10.16 0.33
C LEU A 77 6.54 -9.69 1.06
N SER A 78 7.46 -10.58 1.39
CA SER A 78 8.66 -10.27 2.16
C SER A 78 9.61 -9.29 1.48
N PHE A 79 9.48 -9.06 0.18
CA PHE A 79 10.29 -8.07 -0.57
C PHE A 79 9.46 -7.10 -1.43
N ARG A 80 8.16 -7.31 -1.59
CA ARG A 80 7.29 -6.49 -2.43
C ARG A 80 6.30 -5.62 -1.65
N CYS A 81 6.05 -5.94 -0.39
CA CYS A 81 5.15 -5.17 0.46
C CYS A 81 5.98 -4.32 1.44
N LEU A 82 5.93 -3.01 1.29
CA LEU A 82 6.65 -2.03 2.11
C LEU A 82 5.71 -1.38 3.09
N PHE A 83 6.19 -1.23 4.33
CA PHE A 83 5.55 -0.44 5.37
C PHE A 83 6.43 0.72 5.79
N ALA A 84 5.81 1.86 6.04
CA ALA A 84 6.41 2.96 6.80
C ALA A 84 6.10 2.77 8.28
N GLU A 85 7.12 2.47 9.07
CA GLU A 85 7.01 2.17 10.49
C GLU A 85 7.62 3.32 11.31
N SER A 86 6.87 3.82 12.28
CA SER A 86 7.33 4.85 13.21
C SER A 86 8.34 4.28 14.23
N MET A 87 8.98 5.17 14.98
CA MET A 87 9.89 4.76 16.07
C MET A 87 9.17 3.99 17.17
N ASP A 88 7.86 4.21 17.35
CA ASP A 88 7.01 3.44 18.28
C ASP A 88 6.57 2.08 17.70
N LYS A 89 7.14 1.69 16.56
CA LYS A 89 6.84 0.44 15.84
C LYS A 89 5.40 0.34 15.31
N GLU A 90 4.73 1.48 15.15
CA GLU A 90 3.44 1.56 14.48
C GLU A 90 3.61 1.65 12.96
N ALA A 91 2.88 0.82 12.22
CA ALA A 91 2.81 0.91 10.78
C ALA A 91 1.77 1.97 10.38
N ASP A 92 2.23 3.05 9.77
CA ASP A 92 1.41 4.21 9.42
C ASP A 92 1.18 4.37 7.92
N GLY A 93 1.90 3.62 7.10
CA GLY A 93 1.71 3.58 5.66
C GLY A 93 2.15 2.25 5.05
N VAL A 94 1.62 1.94 3.88
CA VAL A 94 1.92 0.71 3.15
C VAL A 94 1.85 0.94 1.64
N CYS A 95 2.67 0.24 0.88
CA CYS A 95 2.50 0.05 -0.56
C CYS A 95 3.01 -1.32 -1.00
N MET A 96 2.55 -1.79 -2.15
CA MET A 96 2.96 -3.07 -2.70
C MET A 96 3.40 -2.91 -4.16
N ALA A 97 4.62 -3.36 -4.48
CA ALA A 97 5.08 -3.54 -5.86
C ALA A 97 4.62 -4.90 -6.37
N TRP A 98 3.57 -4.92 -7.17
CA TRP A 98 2.91 -6.16 -7.57
C TRP A 98 2.89 -6.34 -9.09
N THR A 99 2.24 -7.39 -9.53
CA THR A 99 2.00 -7.64 -10.95
C THR A 99 0.56 -8.03 -11.16
N GLU A 100 -0.02 -7.55 -12.24
CA GLU A 100 -1.35 -7.95 -12.71
C GLU A 100 -1.21 -8.74 -14.02
N ALA A 101 -2.17 -9.62 -14.29
CA ALA A 101 -2.25 -10.31 -15.55
C ALA A 101 -2.88 -9.38 -16.60
N GLY A 102 -2.16 -9.12 -17.67
CA GLY A 102 -2.72 -8.48 -18.85
C GLY A 102 -3.68 -9.41 -19.61
N THR A 103 -4.52 -8.85 -20.45
CA THR A 103 -5.48 -9.60 -21.28
C THR A 103 -4.82 -10.53 -22.28
N ASP A 104 -3.55 -10.28 -22.60
CA ASP A 104 -2.69 -11.07 -23.50
C ASP A 104 -1.83 -12.10 -22.74
N GLY A 105 -2.02 -12.25 -21.42
CA GLY A 105 -1.23 -13.13 -20.56
C GLY A 105 0.11 -12.52 -20.12
N SER A 106 0.43 -11.29 -20.49
CA SER A 106 1.61 -10.58 -19.98
C SER A 106 1.46 -10.25 -18.49
N LEU A 107 2.61 -10.08 -17.81
CA LEU A 107 2.63 -9.57 -16.44
C LEU A 107 2.87 -8.06 -16.47
N ILE A 108 1.92 -7.31 -15.93
CA ILE A 108 1.99 -5.85 -15.85
C ILE A 108 2.43 -5.45 -14.45
N PRO A 109 3.62 -4.84 -14.27
CA PRO A 109 4.02 -4.30 -12.98
C PRO A 109 3.06 -3.19 -12.54
N SER A 110 2.61 -3.26 -11.31
CA SER A 110 1.60 -2.34 -10.76
C SER A 110 1.97 -1.91 -9.35
N LEU A 111 1.62 -0.69 -8.99
CA LEU A 111 1.63 -0.23 -7.60
C LEU A 111 0.27 -0.54 -6.99
N HIS A 112 0.26 -1.42 -6.00
CA HIS A 112 -0.95 -1.81 -5.28
C HIS A 112 -1.00 -1.21 -3.87
N TRP A 113 -2.20 -0.89 -3.43
CA TRP A 113 -2.53 -0.62 -2.04
C TRP A 113 -1.67 0.45 -1.37
N LEU A 114 -1.31 1.51 -2.11
CA LEU A 114 -0.64 2.66 -1.52
C LEU A 114 -1.63 3.41 -0.61
N ALA A 115 -1.37 3.39 0.67
CA ALA A 115 -2.19 4.08 1.66
C ALA A 115 -1.36 4.58 2.84
N VAL A 116 -1.80 5.67 3.43
CA VAL A 116 -1.27 6.25 4.67
C VAL A 116 -2.44 6.54 5.59
N ARG A 117 -2.30 6.21 6.88
CA ARG A 117 -3.30 6.50 7.89
C ARG A 117 -3.68 7.97 7.90
N ASP A 118 -4.96 8.28 8.04
CA ASP A 118 -5.47 9.65 7.93
C ASP A 118 -4.75 10.64 8.85
N ALA A 119 -4.51 10.26 10.11
CA ALA A 119 -3.82 11.11 11.08
C ALA A 119 -2.33 11.35 10.76
N LYS A 120 -1.77 10.64 9.78
CA LYS A 120 -0.35 10.68 9.41
C LYS A 120 -0.10 11.21 8.01
N LYS A 121 -1.15 11.62 7.32
CA LYS A 121 -1.05 12.24 5.99
C LYS A 121 -0.33 13.60 6.05
N GLY A 122 0.22 14.04 4.91
CA GLY A 122 0.90 15.31 4.80
C GLY A 122 2.32 15.37 5.39
N GLN A 123 2.86 14.24 5.86
CA GLN A 123 4.19 14.15 6.46
C GLN A 123 5.27 13.59 5.52
N GLY A 124 4.92 13.35 4.25
CA GLY A 124 5.86 12.79 3.26
C GLY A 124 5.95 11.26 3.26
N ILE A 125 5.15 10.54 4.07
CA ILE A 125 5.16 9.08 4.16
C ILE A 125 4.81 8.45 2.82
N GLY A 126 3.73 8.90 2.16
CA GLY A 126 3.32 8.37 0.87
C GLY A 126 4.31 8.65 -0.25
N THR A 127 5.10 9.71 -0.14
CA THR A 127 6.18 10.03 -1.11
C THR A 127 7.38 9.11 -0.90
N ALA A 128 7.62 8.67 0.33
CA ALA A 128 8.73 7.78 0.68
C ALA A 128 8.43 6.31 0.30
N LEU A 129 7.16 5.91 0.34
CA LEU A 129 6.69 4.58 -0.08
C LEU A 129 6.71 4.43 -1.58
#